data_12e79a87d386d32ef1931968a81f8c89
#
_entry.id   12e79a87d386d32ef1931968a81f8c89
#
_cell.length_a   1.000
_cell.length_b   1.000
_cell.length_c   1.000
_cell.angle_alpha   90.00
_cell.angle_beta   90.00
_cell.angle_gamma   90.00
#
_symmetry.space_group_name_H-M   'P 1'
#
loop_
_entity.id
_entity.type
_entity.pdbx_description
1 polymer ?
#
loop_
_entity_poly.entity_id
_entity_poly.type
_entity_poly.pdbx_seq_one_letter_code
_entity_poly.pdbx_strand_id
1 'polypeptide(L)' 'MIKKDAQDLVERLDDIHARLEDIIQDYMNEYATYGWDATCTDIVNIAAHVDCVMLQLKYAKVED' A
#
# COMPACT_ATOMS: atom_id res chain seq x y z
N MET A 1 14.73 4.25 15.51
CA MET A 1 14.90 3.36 14.32
C MET A 1 16.12 3.80 13.53
N ILE A 2 16.90 2.87 13.05
CA ILE A 2 18.05 3.16 12.20
C ILE A 2 17.55 3.53 10.79
N LYS A 3 18.13 4.56 10.21
CA LYS A 3 17.72 5.10 8.90
C LYS A 3 17.66 4.03 7.81
N LYS A 4 18.64 3.15 7.76
CA LYS A 4 18.71 2.08 6.78
C LYS A 4 17.53 1.09 6.94
N ASP A 5 17.18 0.77 8.18
CA ASP A 5 16.06 -0.13 8.44
C ASP A 5 14.73 0.50 8.07
N ALA A 6 14.57 1.79 8.35
CA ALA A 6 13.37 2.52 7.95
C ALA A 6 13.22 2.55 6.43
N GLN A 7 14.32 2.79 5.71
CA GLN A 7 14.32 2.81 4.26
C GLN A 7 13.96 1.44 3.67
N ASP A 8 14.53 0.37 4.23
CA ASP A 8 14.21 -1.00 3.81
C ASP A 8 12.73 -1.31 4.00
N LEU A 9 12.17 -0.93 5.14
CA LEU A 9 10.73 -1.14 5.40
C LEU A 9 9.85 -0.35 4.42
N VAL A 10 10.23 0.87 4.10
CA VAL A 10 9.51 1.69 3.12
C VAL A 10 9.52 1.01 1.75
N GLU A 11 10.66 0.50 1.33
CA GLU A 11 10.77 -0.20 0.04
C GLU A 11 9.89 -1.44 -0.02
N ARG A 12 9.84 -2.21 1.06
CA ARG A 12 8.98 -3.40 1.15
C ARG A 12 7.50 -3.03 1.10
N LEU A 13 7.13 -1.97 1.80
CA LEU A 13 5.75 -1.48 1.79
C LEU A 13 5.35 -0.92 0.44
N ASP A 14 6.27 -0.27 -0.25
CA ASP A 14 6.03 0.23 -1.61
C ASP A 14 5.73 -0.93 -2.58
N ASP A 15 6.47 -2.02 -2.46
CA ASP A 15 6.22 -3.23 -3.26
C ASP A 15 4.84 -3.82 -2.95
N ILE A 16 4.46 -3.88 -1.68
CA ILE A 16 3.13 -4.35 -1.27
C ILE A 16 2.05 -3.44 -1.84
N HIS A 17 2.25 -2.13 -1.79
CA HIS A 17 1.30 -1.16 -2.33
C HIS A 17 1.08 -1.37 -3.83
N ALA A 18 2.17 -1.56 -4.59
CA ALA A 18 2.09 -1.82 -6.02
C ALA A 18 1.32 -3.11 -6.32
N ARG A 19 1.54 -4.16 -5.53
CA ARG A 19 0.81 -5.43 -5.68
C ARG A 19 -0.66 -5.29 -5.37
N LEU A 20 -1.02 -4.47 -4.39
CA LEU A 20 -2.41 -4.19 -4.08
C LEU A 20 -3.10 -3.43 -5.22
N GLU A 21 -2.42 -2.50 -5.86
CA GLU A 21 -2.93 -1.81 -7.04
C GLU A 21 -3.20 -2.79 -8.20
N ASP A 22 -2.29 -3.72 -8.44
CA ASP A 22 -2.48 -4.76 -9.44
C ASP A 22 -3.69 -5.63 -9.12
N ILE A 23 -3.87 -6.00 -7.86
CA ILE A 23 -5.02 -6.78 -7.41
C ILE A 23 -6.32 -6.03 -7.67
N ILE A 24 -6.36 -4.72 -7.41
CA ILE A 24 -7.54 -3.90 -7.67
C ILE A 24 -7.88 -3.93 -9.16
N GLN A 25 -6.90 -3.75 -10.02
CA GLN A 25 -7.09 -3.77 -11.47
C GLN A 25 -7.62 -5.13 -11.93
N ASP A 26 -7.02 -6.22 -11.48
CA ASP A 26 -7.43 -7.57 -11.83
C ASP A 26 -8.86 -7.84 -11.35
N TYR A 27 -9.17 -7.46 -10.12
CA TYR A 27 -10.50 -7.64 -9.56
C TYR A 27 -11.55 -6.87 -10.36
N MET A 28 -11.29 -5.62 -10.70
CA MET A 28 -12.21 -4.82 -11.48
C MET A 28 -12.44 -5.38 -12.89
N ASN A 29 -11.38 -5.92 -13.51
CA ASN A 29 -11.47 -6.46 -14.86
C ASN A 29 -12.20 -7.79 -14.91
N GLU A 30 -12.07 -8.63 -13.88
CA GLU A 30 -12.55 -10.00 -13.92
C GLU A 30 -13.84 -10.23 -13.12
N TYR A 31 -14.03 -9.52 -12.01
CA TYR A 31 -15.07 -9.84 -11.04
C TYR A 31 -16.08 -8.73 -10.80
N ALA A 32 -15.71 -7.48 -10.98
CA ALA A 32 -16.61 -6.36 -10.73
C ALA A 32 -17.55 -6.15 -11.91
N THR A 33 -18.67 -6.84 -11.92
CA THR A 33 -19.63 -6.85 -13.03
C THR A 33 -20.21 -5.46 -13.34
N TYR A 34 -20.43 -4.66 -12.30
CA TYR A 34 -21.03 -3.34 -12.41
C TYR A 34 -20.07 -2.20 -12.08
N GLY A 35 -18.77 -2.48 -12.14
CA GLY A 35 -17.74 -1.50 -11.82
C GLY A 35 -17.32 -1.56 -10.35
N TRP A 36 -17.11 -0.40 -9.76
CA TRP A 36 -16.60 -0.29 -8.38
C TRP A 36 -17.60 -0.86 -7.36
N ASP A 37 -17.14 -1.72 -6.47
CA ASP A 37 -17.97 -2.30 -5.41
C ASP A 37 -17.28 -2.17 -4.04
N ALA A 38 -17.92 -2.74 -3.00
CA ALA A 38 -17.40 -2.67 -1.62
C ALA A 38 -16.04 -3.36 -1.48
N THR A 39 -15.80 -4.43 -2.24
CA THR A 39 -14.50 -5.12 -2.20
C THR A 39 -13.40 -4.23 -2.75
N CYS A 40 -13.66 -3.51 -3.83
CA CYS A 40 -12.70 -2.52 -4.36
C CYS A 40 -12.38 -1.45 -3.31
N THR A 41 -13.39 -0.94 -2.63
CA THR A 41 -13.22 0.04 -1.57
C THR A 41 -12.35 -0.51 -0.45
N ASP A 42 -12.57 -1.74 -0.02
CA ASP A 42 -11.79 -2.37 1.04
C ASP A 42 -10.33 -2.53 0.64
N ILE A 43 -10.06 -2.96 -0.58
CA ILE A 43 -8.68 -3.11 -1.08
C ILE A 43 -7.99 -1.75 -1.15
N VAL A 44 -8.67 -0.73 -1.64
CA VAL A 44 -8.13 0.64 -1.70
C VAL A 44 -7.84 1.17 -0.30
N ASN A 45 -8.68 0.87 0.67
CA ASN A 45 -8.45 1.28 2.06
C ASN A 45 -7.19 0.62 2.63
N ILE A 46 -6.95 -0.65 2.30
CA ILE A 46 -5.72 -1.33 2.71
C ILE A 46 -4.50 -0.65 2.07
N ALA A 47 -4.57 -0.36 0.78
CA ALA A 47 -3.48 0.32 0.06
C ALA A 47 -3.22 1.71 0.63
N ALA A 48 -4.26 2.46 0.95
CA ALA A 48 -4.15 3.77 1.58
C ALA A 48 -3.51 3.68 2.96
N HIS A 49 -3.84 2.64 3.72
CA HIS A 49 -3.24 2.42 5.04
C HIS A 49 -1.75 2.10 4.93
N VAL A 50 -1.37 1.28 3.96
CA VAL A 50 0.05 1.01 3.67
C VAL A 50 0.78 2.31 3.36
N ASP A 51 0.17 3.17 2.55
CA ASP A 51 0.74 4.47 2.18
C ASP A 51 0.95 5.35 3.42
N CYS A 52 -0.03 5.37 4.34
CA CYS A 52 0.09 6.08 5.61
C CYS A 52 1.28 5.58 6.44
N VAL A 53 1.44 4.26 6.53
CA VAL A 53 2.57 3.67 7.28
C VAL A 53 3.90 4.05 6.63
N MET A 54 3.96 4.04 5.30
CA MET A 54 5.16 4.48 4.58
C MET A 54 5.52 5.92 4.90
N LEU A 55 4.52 6.82 4.92
CA LEU A 55 4.74 8.22 5.28
C LEU A 55 5.22 8.36 6.73
N GLN A 56 4.65 7.60 7.65
CA GLN A 56 5.10 7.60 9.04
C GLN A 56 6.57 7.20 9.15
N LEU A 57 6.99 6.19 8.39
CA LEU A 57 8.38 5.74 8.40
C LEU A 57 9.33 6.75 7.75
N LYS A 58 8.89 7.40 6.66
CA LYS A 58 9.70 8.41 5.96
C LYS A 58 9.96 9.63 6.85
N TYR A 59 8.98 10.02 7.65
CA TYR A 59 9.07 11.20 8.50
C TYR A 59 9.33 10.86 9.96
N ALA A 60 9.54 9.58 10.30
CA ALA A 60 9.89 9.18 11.63
C ALA A 60 11.28 9.71 12.00
N LYS A 61 11.48 9.97 13.29
CA LYS A 61 12.78 10.34 13.80
C LYS A 61 13.67 9.10 13.75
N VAL A 62 14.69 9.13 12.90
CA VAL A 62 15.60 8.00 12.70
C VAL A 62 17.03 8.39 13.07
N GLU A 63 17.80 7.38 13.48
CA GLU A 63 19.22 7.52 13.78
C GLU A 63 20.03 6.99 12.60
N ASP A 64 21.08 7.73 12.27
CA ASP A 64 22.01 7.31 11.22
C ASP A 64 23.00 6.25 11.72
#